data_2c22b940a4e0ca291ce85c36931e3f82
#
_entry.id   2c22b940a4e0ca291ce85c36931e3f82
#
_cell.length_a   1.000
_cell.length_b   1.000
_cell.length_c   1.000
_cell.angle_alpha   90.00
_cell.angle_beta   90.00
_cell.angle_gamma   90.00
#
_symmetry.space_group_name_H-M   'P 1'
#
loop_
_entity.id
_entity.type
_entity.pdbx_description
1 polymer ?
#
loop_
_entity_poly.entity_id
_entity_poly.type
_entity_poly.pdbx_seq_one_letter_code
_entity_poly.pdbx_strand_id
1 'polypeptide(L)'
;MFKTLYSRIAIYAITVILFSALMSFLFTNIYYHFHLKSSNDAKIMRTLKEAREYERTQNPKSLDTYLKHLGQMNYQIMTVNENGTKHFYGETFRKNTISQSAIKKVLNGEDYHGIKNKPYAFFVTGFFDNETDNTVGIQFKTDDGALAVFMRPDIGETFSEFRIFLA
;
A
#
# COMPACT_ATOMS: atom_id res chain seq x y z
N MET A 1 -41.14 -21.05 -19.63
CA MET A 1 -41.21 -20.36 -20.94
C MET A 1 -41.97 -19.07 -20.78
N PHE A 2 -41.30 -17.92 -20.88
CA PHE A 2 -41.86 -16.61 -20.60
C PHE A 2 -42.83 -16.23 -21.72
N LYS A 3 -44.14 -16.19 -21.42
CA LYS A 3 -45.19 -16.05 -22.43
C LYS A 3 -45.65 -14.60 -22.72
N THR A 4 -45.21 -13.62 -21.92
CA THR A 4 -45.70 -12.23 -22.08
C THR A 4 -44.58 -11.30 -22.58
N LEU A 5 -44.93 -10.27 -23.33
CA LEU A 5 -44.00 -9.22 -23.81
C LEU A 5 -43.29 -8.54 -22.64
N TYR A 6 -44.00 -8.23 -21.57
CA TYR A 6 -43.45 -7.64 -20.34
C TYR A 6 -42.31 -8.50 -19.73
N SER A 7 -42.52 -9.81 -19.66
CA SER A 7 -41.54 -10.74 -19.13
C SER A 7 -40.24 -10.72 -19.95
N ARG A 8 -40.33 -10.64 -21.28
CA ARG A 8 -39.17 -10.55 -22.16
C ARG A 8 -38.41 -9.23 -21.98
N ILE A 9 -39.15 -8.10 -21.93
CA ILE A 9 -38.53 -6.79 -21.71
C ILE A 9 -37.83 -6.74 -20.36
N ALA A 10 -38.45 -7.25 -19.30
CA ALA A 10 -37.86 -7.29 -17.96
C ALA A 10 -36.56 -8.13 -17.94
N ILE A 11 -36.56 -9.28 -18.59
CA ILE A 11 -35.39 -10.12 -18.67
C ILE A 11 -34.24 -9.44 -19.44
N TYR A 12 -34.55 -8.80 -20.57
CA TYR A 12 -33.51 -8.06 -21.30
C TYR A 12 -32.95 -6.91 -20.47
N ALA A 13 -33.78 -6.15 -19.78
CA ALA A 13 -33.35 -5.06 -18.91
C ALA A 13 -32.44 -5.58 -17.79
N ILE A 14 -32.84 -6.65 -17.10
CA ILE A 14 -32.02 -7.27 -16.04
C ILE A 14 -30.70 -7.78 -16.60
N THR A 15 -30.73 -8.44 -17.74
CA THR A 15 -29.51 -8.97 -18.39
C THR A 15 -28.53 -7.85 -18.76
N VAL A 16 -29.03 -6.74 -19.30
CA VAL A 16 -28.18 -5.57 -19.62
C VAL A 16 -27.59 -4.95 -18.37
N ILE A 17 -28.37 -4.80 -17.29
CA ILE A 17 -27.87 -4.27 -16.02
C ILE A 17 -26.79 -5.16 -15.45
N LEU A 18 -27.01 -6.47 -15.38
CA LEU A 18 -26.03 -7.44 -14.88
C LEU A 18 -24.74 -7.46 -15.71
N PHE A 19 -24.88 -7.43 -17.04
CA PHE A 19 -23.75 -7.40 -17.95
C PHE A 19 -22.93 -6.10 -17.78
N SER A 20 -23.61 -4.96 -17.69
CA SER A 20 -22.95 -3.65 -17.45
C SER A 20 -22.22 -3.62 -16.11
N ALA A 21 -22.83 -4.15 -15.04
CA ALA A 21 -22.19 -4.25 -13.74
C ALA A 21 -20.94 -5.15 -13.78
N LEU A 22 -21.03 -6.29 -14.47
CA LEU A 22 -19.89 -7.20 -14.65
C LEU A 22 -18.77 -6.54 -15.43
N MET A 23 -19.08 -5.87 -16.54
CA MET A 23 -18.08 -5.15 -17.33
C MET A 23 -17.42 -4.03 -16.54
N SER A 24 -18.20 -3.22 -15.83
CA SER A 24 -17.66 -2.17 -14.97
C SER A 24 -16.70 -2.73 -13.91
N PHE A 25 -17.09 -3.82 -13.26
CA PHE A 25 -16.24 -4.50 -12.29
C PHE A 25 -14.93 -5.00 -12.91
N LEU A 26 -14.98 -5.64 -14.07
CA LEU A 26 -13.79 -6.12 -14.79
C LEU A 26 -12.85 -4.97 -15.18
N PHE A 27 -13.39 -3.90 -15.79
CA PHE A 27 -12.58 -2.74 -16.18
C PHE A 27 -11.95 -2.06 -14.97
N THR A 28 -12.68 -1.89 -13.87
CA THR A 28 -12.15 -1.31 -12.64
C THR A 28 -11.01 -2.14 -12.08
N ASN A 29 -11.14 -3.48 -12.04
CA ASN A 29 -10.09 -4.37 -11.57
C ASN A 29 -8.86 -4.32 -12.47
N ILE A 30 -9.03 -4.36 -13.79
CA ILE A 30 -7.93 -4.27 -14.76
C ILE A 30 -7.19 -2.94 -14.59
N TYR A 31 -7.92 -1.83 -14.55
CA TYR A 31 -7.32 -0.50 -14.37
C TYR A 31 -6.57 -0.37 -13.04
N TYR A 32 -7.16 -0.88 -11.95
CA TYR A 32 -6.51 -0.90 -10.64
C TYR A 32 -5.18 -1.67 -10.67
N HIS A 33 -5.19 -2.89 -11.20
CA HIS A 33 -4.00 -3.72 -11.24
C HIS A 33 -2.87 -3.12 -12.08
N PHE A 34 -3.18 -2.63 -13.27
CA PHE A 34 -2.16 -2.17 -14.21
C PHE A 34 -1.68 -0.74 -13.95
N HIS A 35 -2.51 0.12 -13.39
CA HIS A 35 -2.19 1.54 -13.25
C HIS A 35 -2.08 2.01 -11.81
N LEU A 36 -3.14 1.85 -11.03
CA LEU A 36 -3.18 2.44 -9.68
C LEU A 36 -2.19 1.79 -8.72
N LYS A 37 -2.13 0.47 -8.70
CA LYS A 37 -1.24 -0.28 -7.79
C LYS A 37 0.23 0.07 -8.05
N SER A 38 0.66 0.05 -9.30
CA SER A 38 2.03 0.38 -9.70
C SER A 38 2.36 1.85 -9.48
N SER A 39 1.43 2.75 -9.81
CA SER A 39 1.60 4.19 -9.60
C SER A 39 1.73 4.53 -8.11
N ASN A 40 0.93 3.89 -7.26
CA ASN A 40 1.00 4.10 -5.81
C ASN A 40 2.32 3.59 -5.23
N ASP A 41 2.76 2.39 -5.60
CA ASP A 41 4.06 1.84 -5.21
C ASP A 41 5.21 2.78 -5.60
N ALA A 42 5.22 3.26 -6.84
CA ALA A 42 6.21 4.19 -7.34
C ALA A 42 6.20 5.53 -6.58
N LYS A 43 5.01 6.03 -6.21
CA LYS A 43 4.87 7.26 -5.42
C LYS A 43 5.47 7.10 -4.03
N ILE A 44 5.12 6.02 -3.32
CA ILE A 44 5.63 5.76 -1.97
C ILE A 44 7.14 5.54 -2.02
N MET A 45 7.63 4.77 -3.01
CA MET A 45 9.07 4.55 -3.20
C MET A 45 9.83 5.85 -3.46
N ARG A 46 9.27 6.76 -4.26
CA ARG A 46 9.87 8.07 -4.50
C ARG A 46 9.98 8.89 -3.23
N THR A 47 8.90 8.99 -2.44
CA THR A 47 8.91 9.70 -1.15
C THR A 47 9.97 9.12 -0.21
N LEU A 48 10.11 7.80 -0.18
CA LEU A 48 11.12 7.15 0.67
C LEU A 48 12.56 7.39 0.17
N LYS A 49 12.76 7.45 -1.15
CA LYS A 49 14.07 7.82 -1.74
C LYS A 49 14.42 9.28 -1.50
N GLU A 50 13.45 10.18 -1.54
CA GLU A 50 13.62 11.59 -1.17
C GLU A 50 14.02 11.72 0.31
N ALA A 51 13.41 10.93 1.20
CA ALA A 51 13.80 10.87 2.60
C ALA A 51 15.28 10.43 2.79
N ARG A 52 15.72 9.44 2.02
CA ARG A 52 17.11 8.97 2.04
C ARG A 52 18.10 10.02 1.52
N GLU A 53 17.76 10.74 0.46
CA GLU A 53 18.61 11.83 -0.04
C GLU A 53 18.66 13.01 0.95
N TYR A 54 17.54 13.30 1.62
CA TYR A 54 17.52 14.32 2.67
C TYR A 54 18.45 13.96 3.83
N GLU A 55 18.46 12.70 4.29
CA GLU A 55 19.35 12.21 5.33
C GLU A 55 20.82 12.35 4.92
N ARG A 56 21.17 12.02 3.67
CA ARG A 56 22.56 12.13 3.15
C ARG A 56 23.07 13.56 3.07
N THR A 57 22.19 14.55 2.90
CA THR A 57 22.56 15.97 2.71
C THR A 57 22.49 16.78 3.99
N GLN A 58 21.73 16.30 4.97
CA GLN A 58 21.52 16.98 6.24
C GLN A 58 22.12 16.14 7.39
N ASN A 59 22.20 16.74 8.58
CA ASN A 59 22.77 16.07 9.77
C ASN A 59 21.94 14.80 10.15
N PRO A 60 22.58 13.66 10.54
CA PRO A 60 21.90 12.39 10.89
C PRO A 60 20.77 12.53 11.95
N LYS A 61 20.86 13.50 12.84
CA LYS A 61 19.78 13.82 13.80
C LYS A 61 18.47 14.27 13.14
N SER A 62 18.48 14.61 11.86
CA SER A 62 17.29 15.05 11.15
C SER A 62 16.42 13.89 10.66
N LEU A 63 16.97 12.66 10.53
CA LEU A 63 16.22 11.50 10.04
C LEU A 63 15.03 11.14 10.92
N ASP A 64 15.24 11.06 12.24
CA ASP A 64 14.16 10.76 13.20
C ASP A 64 13.02 11.79 13.12
N THR A 65 13.38 13.06 13.03
CA THR A 65 12.40 14.14 12.86
C THR A 65 11.67 14.04 11.53
N TYR A 66 12.38 13.73 10.45
CA TYR A 66 11.77 13.58 9.14
C TYR A 66 10.82 12.38 9.08
N LEU A 67 11.21 11.23 9.64
CA LEU A 67 10.34 10.05 9.70
C LEU A 67 9.09 10.31 10.59
N LYS A 68 9.24 11.07 11.67
CA LYS A 68 8.09 11.53 12.48
C LYS A 68 7.13 12.39 11.66
N HIS A 69 7.63 13.33 10.85
CA HIS A 69 6.80 14.15 9.98
C HIS A 69 6.07 13.30 8.95
N LEU A 70 6.74 12.33 8.32
CA LEU A 70 6.06 11.40 7.41
C LEU A 70 4.97 10.59 8.13
N GLY A 71 5.21 10.17 9.38
CA GLY A 71 4.19 9.52 10.20
C GLY A 71 2.97 10.42 10.45
N GLN A 72 3.17 11.73 10.65
CA GLN A 72 2.09 12.71 10.79
C GLN A 72 1.36 12.99 9.46
N MET A 73 1.97 12.66 8.33
CA MET A 73 1.38 12.78 6.98
C MET A 73 0.69 11.49 6.51
N ASN A 74 0.14 10.71 7.44
CA ASN A 74 -0.59 9.47 7.19
C ASN A 74 0.26 8.38 6.50
N TYR A 75 1.53 8.28 6.88
CA TYR A 75 2.37 7.13 6.56
C TYR A 75 2.64 6.31 7.81
N GLN A 76 2.61 5.01 7.67
CA GLN A 76 3.12 4.08 8.67
C GLN A 76 4.55 3.69 8.26
N ILE A 77 5.50 3.88 9.16
CA ILE A 77 6.90 3.60 8.88
C ILE A 77 7.43 2.64 9.96
N MET A 78 8.13 1.62 9.52
CA MET A 78 8.87 0.72 10.39
C MET A 78 10.34 0.75 9.99
N THR A 79 11.21 1.02 10.95
CA THR A 79 12.66 0.89 10.78
C THR A 79 13.16 -0.34 11.51
N VAL A 80 14.14 -1.01 10.94
CA VAL A 80 14.81 -2.19 11.52
C VAL A 80 16.31 -2.05 11.34
N ASN A 81 17.06 -2.06 12.43
CA ASN A 81 18.51 -2.04 12.39
C ASN A 81 19.12 -3.45 12.21
N GLU A 82 20.42 -3.54 12.06
CA GLU A 82 21.15 -4.81 11.91
C GLU A 82 20.96 -5.77 13.10
N ASN A 83 20.71 -5.22 14.30
CA ASN A 83 20.45 -5.99 15.51
C ASN A 83 19.01 -6.51 15.59
N GLY A 84 18.16 -6.18 14.62
CA GLY A 84 16.75 -6.56 14.58
C GLY A 84 15.84 -5.70 15.45
N THR A 85 16.34 -4.59 16.04
CA THR A 85 15.51 -3.64 16.80
C THR A 85 14.60 -2.89 15.85
N LYS A 86 13.32 -2.81 16.21
CA LYS A 86 12.28 -2.16 15.41
C LYS A 86 11.82 -0.87 16.07
N HIS A 87 11.69 0.19 15.27
CA HIS A 87 11.02 1.42 15.65
C HIS A 87 9.89 1.71 14.67
N PHE A 88 8.82 2.35 15.17
CA PHE A 88 7.64 2.70 14.39
C PHE A 88 7.40 4.21 14.46
N TYR A 89 6.99 4.79 13.32
CA TYR A 89 6.58 6.18 13.19
C TYR A 89 5.20 6.22 12.53
N GLY A 90 4.33 7.08 13.05
CA GLY A 90 2.91 7.02 12.75
C GLY A 90 2.24 5.86 13.49
N GLU A 91 1.16 5.31 12.94
CA GLU A 91 0.53 4.12 13.51
C GLU A 91 1.38 2.85 13.29
N THR A 92 1.30 1.93 14.24
CA THR A 92 1.99 0.65 14.14
C THR A 92 1.38 -0.23 13.04
N PHE A 93 2.22 -1.01 12.38
CA PHE A 93 1.76 -2.01 11.41
C PHE A 93 0.85 -3.03 12.10
N ARG A 94 -0.45 -2.98 11.82
CA ARG A 94 -1.45 -3.89 12.42
C ARG A 94 -1.15 -5.37 12.13
N LYS A 95 -0.64 -5.66 10.93
CA LYS A 95 -0.13 -7.00 10.57
C LYS A 95 1.36 -6.87 10.28
N ASN A 96 2.17 -7.40 11.17
CA ASN A 96 3.64 -7.42 11.00
C ASN A 96 4.01 -8.57 10.04
N THR A 97 3.74 -8.37 8.75
CA THR A 97 3.84 -9.42 7.73
C THR A 97 5.11 -9.32 6.89
N ILE A 98 6.04 -8.40 7.23
CA ILE A 98 7.33 -8.34 6.55
C ILE A 98 8.20 -9.47 7.09
N SER A 99 8.55 -10.39 6.18
CA SER A 99 9.36 -11.55 6.54
C SER A 99 10.79 -11.16 6.92
N GLN A 100 11.41 -11.95 7.79
CA GLN A 100 12.83 -11.76 8.15
C GLN A 100 13.75 -11.79 6.93
N SER A 101 13.41 -12.60 5.92
CA SER A 101 14.15 -12.65 4.66
C SER A 101 14.07 -11.33 3.88
N ALA A 102 12.90 -10.70 3.86
CA ALA A 102 12.71 -9.38 3.23
C ALA A 102 13.50 -8.29 3.97
N ILE A 103 13.48 -8.30 5.30
CA ILE A 103 14.27 -7.37 6.12
C ILE A 103 15.77 -7.51 5.81
N LYS A 104 16.29 -8.74 5.77
CA LYS A 104 17.69 -8.99 5.43
C LYS A 104 18.06 -8.52 4.02
N LYS A 105 17.18 -8.71 3.03
CA LYS A 105 17.40 -8.22 1.67
C LYS A 105 17.51 -6.70 1.64
N VAL A 106 16.62 -6.00 2.34
CA VAL A 106 16.66 -4.53 2.42
C VAL A 106 17.92 -4.05 3.15
N LEU A 107 18.32 -4.70 4.25
CA LEU A 107 19.58 -4.40 4.94
C LEU A 107 20.82 -4.61 4.04
N ASN A 108 20.73 -5.50 3.05
CA ASN A 108 21.78 -5.72 2.05
C ASN A 108 21.69 -4.76 0.84
N GLY A 109 20.75 -3.82 0.84
CA GLY A 109 20.62 -2.79 -0.19
C GLY A 109 19.64 -3.11 -1.32
N GLU A 110 18.85 -4.19 -1.22
CA GLU A 110 17.80 -4.49 -2.19
C GLU A 110 16.54 -3.67 -1.90
N ASP A 111 15.94 -3.08 -2.94
CA ASP A 111 14.65 -2.40 -2.82
C ASP A 111 13.51 -3.44 -2.64
N TYR A 112 12.64 -3.21 -1.64
CA TYR A 112 11.47 -4.06 -1.38
C TYR A 112 10.19 -3.42 -1.96
N HIS A 113 9.44 -4.23 -2.68
CA HIS A 113 8.14 -3.87 -3.24
C HIS A 113 7.11 -4.92 -2.83
N GLY A 114 6.20 -4.59 -1.93
CA GLY A 114 5.17 -5.50 -1.43
C GLY A 114 4.25 -6.01 -2.55
N ILE A 115 4.00 -5.19 -3.57
CA ILE A 115 3.18 -5.57 -4.73
C ILE A 115 3.71 -6.80 -5.49
N LYS A 116 5.02 -7.07 -5.43
CA LYS A 116 5.63 -8.22 -6.09
C LYS A 116 5.31 -9.55 -5.40
N ASN A 117 4.90 -9.52 -4.14
CA ASN A 117 4.60 -10.73 -3.37
C ASN A 117 3.26 -11.37 -3.76
N LYS A 118 2.33 -10.58 -4.33
CA LYS A 118 1.01 -11.04 -4.78
C LYS A 118 0.66 -10.41 -6.13
N PRO A 119 1.29 -10.84 -7.24
CA PRO A 119 1.07 -10.24 -8.55
C PRO A 119 -0.37 -10.39 -9.05
N TYR A 120 -1.16 -11.34 -8.50
CA TYR A 120 -2.49 -11.72 -8.97
C TYR A 120 -3.58 -11.64 -7.90
N ALA A 121 -3.55 -10.67 -7.01
CA ALA A 121 -4.70 -10.43 -6.13
C ALA A 121 -5.88 -9.90 -6.97
N PHE A 122 -6.78 -10.81 -7.37
CA PHE A 122 -7.83 -10.60 -8.37
C PHE A 122 -9.00 -9.72 -7.94
N PHE A 123 -9.08 -9.26 -6.68
CA PHE A 123 -10.25 -8.53 -6.19
C PHE A 123 -9.90 -7.18 -5.59
N VAL A 124 -10.75 -6.20 -5.88
CA VAL A 124 -10.73 -4.86 -5.28
C VAL A 124 -10.82 -4.91 -3.74
N THR A 125 -11.35 -5.99 -3.18
CA THR A 125 -11.31 -6.27 -1.72
C THR A 125 -9.87 -6.30 -1.18
N GLY A 126 -8.90 -6.62 -2.00
CA GLY A 126 -7.48 -6.50 -1.66
C GLY A 126 -7.00 -5.05 -1.49
N PHE A 127 -7.75 -4.06 -1.99
CA PHE A 127 -7.45 -2.64 -1.75
C PHE A 127 -7.53 -2.28 -0.26
N PHE A 128 -8.46 -2.90 0.45
CA PHE A 128 -8.74 -2.62 1.86
C PHE A 128 -8.01 -3.57 2.83
N ASP A 129 -7.59 -4.73 2.36
CA ASP A 129 -7.06 -5.79 3.21
C ASP A 129 -5.52 -5.99 3.07
N ASN A 130 -4.89 -5.35 2.08
CA ASN A 130 -3.49 -5.58 1.75
C ASN A 130 -2.57 -4.41 2.12
N GLU A 131 -2.51 -4.09 3.39
CA GLU A 131 -1.52 -3.17 3.94
C GLU A 131 -0.09 -3.57 3.52
N THR A 132 0.21 -4.87 3.43
CA THR A 132 1.50 -5.39 2.99
C THR A 132 1.83 -5.15 1.52
N ASP A 133 0.81 -5.21 0.65
CA ASP A 133 1.01 -5.05 -0.79
C ASP A 133 1.38 -3.60 -1.17
N ASN A 134 1.03 -2.63 -0.33
CA ASN A 134 1.38 -1.22 -0.49
C ASN A 134 2.65 -0.81 0.28
N THR A 135 3.38 -1.76 0.83
CA THR A 135 4.61 -1.49 1.57
C THR A 135 5.80 -1.48 0.62
N VAL A 136 6.61 -0.45 0.71
CA VAL A 136 7.93 -0.38 0.07
C VAL A 136 9.02 -0.34 1.14
N GLY A 137 10.23 -0.75 0.80
CA GLY A 137 11.35 -0.72 1.74
C GLY A 137 12.67 -0.47 1.03
N ILE A 138 13.53 0.35 1.63
CA ILE A 138 14.90 0.60 1.15
C ILE A 138 15.87 0.70 2.31
N GLN A 139 17.15 0.54 2.01
CA GLN A 139 18.22 0.73 2.97
C GLN A 139 18.60 2.20 3.12
N PHE A 140 18.75 2.63 4.37
CA PHE A 140 19.46 3.85 4.75
C PHE A 140 20.82 3.47 5.32
N LYS A 141 21.83 4.29 5.08
CA LYS A 141 23.16 4.13 5.67
C LYS A 141 23.34 5.23 6.71
N THR A 142 23.21 4.88 7.98
CA THR A 142 23.38 5.79 9.10
C THR A 142 24.74 5.62 9.73
N ASP A 143 25.15 6.54 10.60
CA ASP A 143 26.40 6.46 11.35
C ASP A 143 26.48 5.18 12.23
N ASP A 144 25.31 4.67 12.67
CA ASP A 144 25.16 3.48 13.49
C ASP A 144 25.08 2.17 12.69
N GLY A 145 25.21 2.21 11.35
CA GLY A 145 25.14 1.05 10.48
C GLY A 145 23.98 1.09 9.48
N ALA A 146 23.65 -0.07 8.90
CA ALA A 146 22.55 -0.18 7.96
C ALA A 146 21.20 -0.20 8.67
N LEU A 147 20.25 0.57 8.13
CA LEU A 147 18.87 0.66 8.62
C LEU A 147 17.92 0.30 7.48
N ALA A 148 17.12 -0.74 7.66
CA ALA A 148 16.02 -1.04 6.75
C ALA A 148 14.81 -0.17 7.11
N VAL A 149 14.31 0.60 6.16
CA VAL A 149 13.15 1.48 6.35
C VAL A 149 12.03 1.00 5.44
N PHE A 150 10.90 0.61 6.04
CA PHE A 150 9.68 0.20 5.36
C PHE A 150 8.61 1.25 5.55
N MET A 151 7.94 1.63 4.47
CA MET A 151 6.89 2.64 4.49
C MET A 151 5.67 2.19 3.71
N ARG A 152 4.49 2.54 4.22
CA ARG A 152 3.20 2.35 3.56
C ARG A 152 2.25 3.49 3.91
N PRO A 153 1.22 3.78 3.08
CA PRO A 153 0.19 4.73 3.47
C PRO A 153 -0.65 4.16 4.62
N ASP A 154 -1.05 5.02 5.55
CA ASP A 154 -2.06 4.67 6.55
C ASP A 154 -3.45 4.80 5.93
N ILE A 155 -4.10 3.66 5.73
CA ILE A 155 -5.44 3.58 5.15
C ILE A 155 -6.52 3.61 6.26
N GLY A 156 -6.11 3.43 7.53
CA GLY A 156 -7.03 3.30 8.66
C GLY A 156 -7.86 4.54 8.92
N GLU A 157 -7.26 5.74 8.83
CA GLU A 157 -7.99 7.00 9.03
C GLU A 157 -8.98 7.32 7.91
N THR A 158 -8.61 7.06 6.66
CA THR A 158 -9.51 7.28 5.51
C THR A 158 -10.81 6.51 5.65
N PHE A 159 -10.80 5.33 6.29
CA PHE A 159 -11.99 4.53 6.52
C PHE A 159 -12.80 4.96 7.75
N SER A 160 -12.15 5.49 8.78
CA SER A 160 -12.89 6.03 9.93
C SER A 160 -13.77 7.21 9.52
N GLU A 161 -13.28 8.06 8.64
CA GLU A 161 -14.04 9.18 8.07
C GLU A 161 -15.20 8.70 7.18
N PHE A 162 -15.00 7.68 6.33
CA PHE A 162 -16.09 7.11 5.52
C PHE A 162 -17.19 6.45 6.37
N ARG A 163 -16.87 5.85 7.51
CA ARG A 163 -17.86 5.28 8.44
C ARG A 163 -18.77 6.35 9.05
N ILE A 164 -18.26 7.55 9.27
CA ILE A 164 -19.04 8.67 9.81
C ILE A 164 -20.06 9.18 8.78
N PHE A 165 -19.77 9.09 7.48
CA PHE A 165 -20.70 9.47 6.41
C PHE A 165 -21.80 8.44 6.14
N LEU A 166 -21.68 7.20 6.62
CA LEU A 166 -22.64 6.12 6.40
C LEU A 166 -23.49 5.81 7.64
N ALA A 167 -23.31 6.51 8.75
CA ALA A 167 -24.09 6.40 9.97
C ALA A 167 -25.10 7.56 10.07
#